data_cfe558b3d6aab9c0e06284ba36fee1e7
#
_entry.id   cfe558b3d6aab9c0e06284ba36fee1e7
#
_cell.length_a   1.000
_cell.length_b   1.000
_cell.length_c   1.000
_cell.angle_alpha   90.00
_cell.angle_beta   90.00
_cell.angle_gamma   90.00
#
_symmetry.space_group_name_H-M   'P 1'
#
loop_
_entity.id
_entity.type
_entity.pdbx_description
1 polymer ?
#
loop_
_entity_poly.entity_id
_entity_poly.type
_entity_poly.pdbx_seq_one_letter_code
_entity_poly.pdbx_strand_id
1 'polypeptide(L)'
;LLSDNGPCYIAGELSDYLAGHGMTHTRGRPYHPQTQGKIERWHRSMKNQILLENYYLPGELKAALQKFVDYYNHERYHESLKNLTPADVFYGRGQEILDQREKIKLATLMMRRNMHYYNQAGHTPR
;
A
#
# COMPACT_ATOMS: atom_id res chain seq x y z
N LEU A 1 -14.87 7.50 8.88
CA LEU A 1 -15.37 6.53 7.89
C LEU A 1 -15.60 7.21 6.55
N LEU A 2 -15.07 6.65 5.48
CA LEU A 2 -15.37 7.05 4.11
C LEU A 2 -16.19 5.94 3.45
N SER A 3 -17.33 6.27 2.85
CA SER A 3 -18.19 5.30 2.18
C SER A 3 -18.78 5.85 0.87
N ASP A 4 -19.43 5.00 0.11
CA ASP A 4 -20.33 5.40 -0.96
C ASP A 4 -21.72 5.83 -0.41
N ASN A 5 -22.68 5.99 -1.30
CA ASN A 5 -24.06 6.35 -0.95
C ASN A 5 -25.01 5.14 -0.97
N GLY A 6 -24.48 3.94 -0.68
CA GLY A 6 -25.31 2.75 -0.55
C GLY A 6 -26.37 2.89 0.55
N PRO A 7 -27.51 2.17 0.46
CA PRO A 7 -28.60 2.29 1.43
C PRO A 7 -28.16 2.11 2.88
N CYS A 8 -27.24 1.18 3.13
CA CYS A 8 -26.69 0.92 4.47
C CYS A 8 -25.93 2.13 5.05
N TYR A 9 -25.33 2.94 4.19
CA TYR A 9 -24.54 4.12 4.62
C TYR A 9 -25.36 5.39 4.73
N ILE A 10 -26.62 5.37 4.30
CA ILE A 10 -27.56 6.49 4.41
C ILE A 10 -28.45 6.33 5.66
N ALA A 11 -28.50 5.12 6.23
CA ALA A 11 -29.33 4.81 7.39
C ALA A 11 -28.96 5.68 8.61
N GLY A 12 -29.97 6.23 9.27
CA GLY A 12 -29.82 7.06 10.47
C GLY A 12 -29.13 6.33 11.62
N GLU A 13 -29.44 5.05 11.81
CA GLU A 13 -28.83 4.21 12.85
C GLU A 13 -27.29 4.16 12.76
N LEU A 14 -26.75 4.09 11.55
CA LEU A 14 -25.29 4.14 11.37
C LEU A 14 -24.72 5.52 11.74
N SER A 15 -25.44 6.57 11.37
CA SER A 15 -25.03 7.95 11.72
C SER A 15 -24.97 8.15 13.23
N ASP A 16 -25.98 7.68 13.95
CA ASP A 16 -26.07 7.76 15.40
C ASP A 16 -24.98 6.93 16.08
N TYR A 17 -24.74 5.72 15.57
CA TYR A 17 -23.65 4.87 16.05
C TYR A 17 -22.27 5.54 15.89
N LEU A 18 -21.99 6.11 14.73
CA LEU A 18 -20.71 6.77 14.46
C LEU A 18 -20.53 8.02 15.31
N ALA A 19 -21.59 8.83 15.47
CA ALA A 19 -21.57 9.99 16.34
C ALA A 19 -21.29 9.60 17.79
N GLY A 20 -21.92 8.53 18.30
CA GLY A 20 -21.69 8.01 19.65
C GLY A 20 -20.25 7.52 19.88
N HIS A 21 -19.52 7.18 18.83
CA HIS A 21 -18.11 6.77 18.89
C HIS A 21 -17.11 7.86 18.48
N GLY A 22 -17.58 9.10 18.32
CA GLY A 22 -16.72 10.22 17.91
C GLY A 22 -16.15 10.09 16.50
N MET A 23 -16.77 9.29 15.62
CA MET A 23 -16.30 9.05 14.26
C MET A 23 -17.01 9.98 13.28
N THR A 24 -16.22 10.64 12.43
CA THR A 24 -16.75 11.40 11.30
C THR A 24 -17.10 10.48 10.14
N HIS A 25 -18.26 10.68 9.53
CA HIS A 25 -18.67 9.98 8.33
C HIS A 25 -18.63 10.92 7.11
N THR A 26 -17.82 10.59 6.14
CA THR A 26 -17.72 11.29 4.85
C THR A 26 -18.25 10.37 3.76
N ARG A 27 -19.24 10.82 3.01
CA ARG A 27 -19.78 10.09 1.87
C ARG A 27 -19.19 10.62 0.57
N GLY A 28 -18.89 9.70 -0.35
CA GLY A 28 -18.44 10.05 -1.69
C GLY A 28 -19.51 10.87 -2.44
N ARG A 29 -19.06 11.72 -3.36
CA ARG A 29 -19.96 12.46 -4.22
C ARG A 29 -20.75 11.49 -5.11
N PRO A 30 -22.07 11.64 -5.27
CA PRO A 30 -22.84 10.82 -6.22
C PRO A 30 -22.19 10.86 -7.62
N TYR A 31 -22.15 9.72 -8.28
CA TYR A 31 -21.56 9.56 -9.62
C TYR A 31 -20.06 9.91 -9.74
N HIS A 32 -19.31 9.90 -8.63
CA HIS A 32 -17.87 10.17 -8.61
C HIS A 32 -17.08 8.97 -8.07
N PRO A 33 -16.87 7.91 -8.88
CA PRO A 33 -16.30 6.64 -8.43
C PRO A 33 -14.84 6.76 -7.98
N GLN A 34 -14.14 7.83 -8.37
CA GLN A 34 -12.72 8.02 -8.04
C GLN A 34 -12.44 8.04 -6.53
N THR A 35 -13.41 8.48 -5.74
CA THR A 35 -13.28 8.54 -4.27
C THR A 35 -13.11 7.15 -3.65
N GLN A 36 -13.70 6.13 -4.26
CA GLN A 36 -13.67 4.73 -3.82
C GLN A 36 -12.57 3.90 -4.52
N GLY A 37 -11.89 4.46 -5.51
CA GLY A 37 -10.96 3.71 -6.37
C GLY A 37 -9.83 3.00 -5.62
N LYS A 38 -9.40 3.51 -4.46
CA LYS A 38 -8.37 2.85 -3.65
C LYS A 38 -8.89 1.58 -2.97
N ILE A 39 -10.09 1.65 -2.37
CA ILE A 39 -10.68 0.48 -1.71
C ILE A 39 -11.15 -0.57 -2.72
N GLU A 40 -11.65 -0.16 -3.88
CA GLU A 40 -12.00 -1.06 -4.97
C GLU A 40 -10.77 -1.83 -5.49
N ARG A 41 -9.64 -1.13 -5.65
CA ARG A 41 -8.37 -1.75 -6.06
C ARG A 41 -7.87 -2.74 -5.01
N TRP A 42 -7.99 -2.40 -3.74
CA TRP A 42 -7.65 -3.30 -2.65
C TRP A 42 -8.51 -4.56 -2.67
N HIS A 43 -9.85 -4.42 -2.79
CA HIS A 43 -10.78 -5.53 -2.90
C HIS A 43 -10.48 -6.42 -4.11
N ARG A 44 -10.16 -5.82 -5.25
CA ARG A 44 -9.76 -6.56 -6.46
C ARG A 44 -8.50 -7.37 -6.23
N SER A 45 -7.48 -6.77 -5.63
CA SER A 45 -6.22 -7.46 -5.31
C SER A 45 -6.44 -8.62 -4.35
N MET A 46 -7.24 -8.40 -3.31
CA MET A 46 -7.60 -9.42 -2.34
C MET A 46 -8.36 -10.59 -3.00
N LYS A 47 -9.41 -10.28 -3.74
CA LYS A 47 -10.23 -11.30 -4.43
C LYS A 47 -9.39 -12.13 -5.40
N ASN A 48 -8.54 -11.50 -6.19
CA ASN A 48 -7.69 -12.20 -7.15
C ASN A 48 -6.74 -13.20 -6.48
N GLN A 49 -6.27 -12.92 -5.29
CA GLN A 49 -5.38 -13.82 -4.56
C GLN A 49 -6.15 -14.89 -3.77
N ILE A 50 -7.20 -14.49 -3.06
CA ILE A 50 -7.98 -15.41 -2.21
C ILE A 50 -8.76 -16.42 -3.05
N LEU A 51 -9.29 -16.05 -4.22
CA LEU A 51 -10.06 -16.94 -5.09
C LEU A 51 -9.19 -17.94 -5.88
N LEU A 52 -7.86 -17.87 -5.79
CA LEU A 52 -6.97 -18.87 -6.41
C LEU A 52 -6.92 -20.19 -5.63
N GLU A 53 -7.32 -20.17 -4.37
CA GLU A 53 -7.28 -21.33 -3.48
C GLU A 53 -8.69 -21.77 -3.08
N ASN A 54 -8.84 -23.06 -2.80
CA ASN A 54 -10.06 -23.61 -2.25
C ASN A 54 -9.97 -23.68 -0.72
N TYR A 55 -11.03 -23.23 -0.05
CA TYR A 55 -11.11 -23.25 1.41
C TYR A 55 -12.23 -24.17 1.83
N TYR A 56 -11.91 -25.19 2.62
CA TYR A 56 -12.88 -26.19 3.09
C TYR A 56 -13.50 -25.78 4.44
N LEU A 57 -12.76 -25.00 5.23
CA LEU A 57 -13.22 -24.54 6.54
C LEU A 57 -13.18 -23.00 6.62
N PRO A 58 -14.14 -22.36 7.31
CA PRO A 58 -14.15 -20.90 7.50
C PRO A 58 -12.87 -20.35 8.15
N GLY A 59 -12.23 -21.16 9.01
CA GLY A 59 -10.96 -20.80 9.66
C GLY A 59 -9.81 -20.66 8.68
N GLU A 60 -9.75 -21.50 7.65
CA GLU A 60 -8.73 -21.43 6.59
C GLU A 60 -8.84 -20.14 5.79
N LEU A 61 -10.05 -19.77 5.40
CA LEU A 61 -10.32 -18.52 4.71
C LEU A 61 -9.94 -17.31 5.58
N LYS A 62 -10.29 -17.35 6.86
CA LYS A 62 -9.92 -16.27 7.80
C LYS A 62 -8.41 -16.13 7.92
N ALA A 63 -7.67 -17.21 8.04
CA ALA A 63 -6.22 -17.21 8.10
C ALA A 63 -5.57 -16.68 6.80
N ALA A 64 -6.09 -17.08 5.64
CA ALA A 64 -5.63 -16.60 4.36
C ALA A 64 -5.89 -15.09 4.17
N LEU A 65 -7.05 -14.62 4.59
CA LEU A 65 -7.38 -13.18 4.59
C LEU A 65 -6.45 -12.39 5.49
N GLN A 66 -6.17 -12.87 6.71
CA GLN A 66 -5.24 -12.22 7.63
C GLN A 66 -3.84 -12.12 7.03
N LYS A 67 -3.33 -13.23 6.50
CA LYS A 67 -2.03 -13.28 5.81
C LYS A 67 -1.95 -12.30 4.64
N PHE A 68 -3.03 -12.22 3.85
CA PHE A 68 -3.09 -11.25 2.74
C PHE A 68 -3.04 -9.81 3.24
N VAL A 69 -3.80 -9.47 4.29
CA VAL A 69 -3.83 -8.12 4.87
C VAL A 69 -2.44 -7.74 5.40
N ASP A 70 -1.79 -8.65 6.12
CA ASP A 70 -0.45 -8.42 6.67
C ASP A 70 0.58 -8.19 5.55
N TYR A 71 0.58 -9.04 4.53
CA TYR A 71 1.42 -8.88 3.34
C TYR A 71 1.14 -7.54 2.63
N TYR A 72 -0.12 -7.23 2.38
CA TYR A 72 -0.50 -6.02 1.66
C TYR A 72 -0.06 -4.75 2.40
N ASN A 73 -0.21 -4.73 3.72
CA ASN A 73 0.10 -3.55 4.52
C ASN A 73 1.59 -3.40 4.82
N HIS A 74 2.32 -4.49 5.02
CA HIS A 74 3.69 -4.44 5.55
C HIS A 74 4.77 -4.82 4.54
N GLU A 75 4.44 -5.57 3.49
CA GLU A 75 5.43 -6.09 2.54
C GLU A 75 5.24 -5.59 1.12
N ARG A 76 4.00 -5.34 0.70
CA ARG A 76 3.72 -4.93 -0.67
C ARG A 76 4.04 -3.45 -0.90
N TYR A 77 4.99 -3.20 -1.79
CA TYR A 77 5.29 -1.84 -2.26
C TYR A 77 4.25 -1.34 -3.26
N HIS A 78 3.91 -0.06 -3.17
CA HIS A 78 2.97 0.60 -4.06
C HIS A 78 3.64 1.77 -4.79
N GLU A 79 3.60 1.74 -6.11
CA GLU A 79 4.16 2.79 -6.95
C GLU A 79 3.55 4.17 -6.61
N SER A 80 2.24 4.22 -6.42
CA SER A 80 1.51 5.44 -6.02
C SER A 80 1.93 6.00 -4.65
N LEU A 81 2.61 5.20 -3.83
CA LEU A 81 3.19 5.58 -2.56
C LEU A 81 4.73 5.71 -2.64
N LYS A 82 5.30 5.99 -3.82
CA LYS A 82 6.75 6.06 -4.05
C LYS A 82 7.46 4.75 -3.67
N ASN A 83 6.84 3.63 -3.96
CA ASN A 83 7.33 2.30 -3.59
C ASN A 83 7.52 2.11 -2.06
N LEU A 84 6.65 2.70 -1.28
CA LEU A 84 6.52 2.43 0.15
C LEU A 84 5.38 1.44 0.40
N THR A 85 5.38 0.83 1.58
CA THR A 85 4.24 0.03 2.03
C THR A 85 3.17 0.95 2.65
N PRO A 86 1.89 0.53 2.66
CA PRO A 86 0.84 1.28 3.36
C PRO A 86 1.18 1.56 4.83
N ALA A 87 1.78 0.58 5.53
CA ALA A 87 2.19 0.72 6.91
C ALA A 87 3.28 1.79 7.10
N ASP A 88 4.25 1.89 6.19
CA ASP A 88 5.31 2.92 6.27
C ASP A 88 4.73 4.32 6.17
N VAL A 89 3.74 4.50 5.29
CA VAL A 89 3.05 5.78 5.14
C VAL A 89 2.17 6.07 6.36
N PHE A 90 1.42 5.08 6.83
CA PHE A 90 0.51 5.24 7.97
C PHE A 90 1.25 5.60 9.27
N TYR A 91 2.40 4.95 9.52
CA TYR A 91 3.21 5.22 10.72
C TYR A 91 4.21 6.36 10.54
N GLY A 92 4.18 7.08 9.43
CA GLY A 92 5.02 8.26 9.20
C GLY A 92 6.49 7.97 8.93
N ARG A 93 6.87 6.70 8.66
CA ARG A 93 8.26 6.29 8.38
C ARG A 93 8.70 6.56 6.93
N GLY A 94 7.76 6.96 6.09
CA GLY A 94 7.99 7.05 4.65
C GLY A 94 9.13 7.97 4.26
N GLN A 95 9.23 9.15 4.86
CA GLN A 95 10.28 10.12 4.51
C GLN A 95 11.68 9.61 4.87
N GLU A 96 11.84 9.04 6.04
CA GLU A 96 13.12 8.44 6.47
C GLU A 96 13.60 7.35 5.51
N ILE A 97 12.69 6.46 5.10
CA ILE A 97 13.00 5.39 4.14
C ILE A 97 13.42 5.97 2.79
N LEU A 98 12.75 7.01 2.31
CA LEU A 98 13.09 7.66 1.04
C LEU A 98 14.47 8.33 1.11
N ASP A 99 14.78 9.00 2.21
CA ASP A 99 16.07 9.63 2.42
C ASP A 99 17.22 8.61 2.49
N GLN A 100 16.98 7.48 3.16
CA GLN A 100 17.94 6.36 3.19
C GLN A 100 18.16 5.77 1.79
N ARG A 101 17.10 5.56 1.02
CA ARG A 101 17.20 5.07 -0.36
C ARG A 101 18.00 6.02 -1.25
N GLU A 102 17.79 7.32 -1.11
CA GLU A 102 18.55 8.31 -1.89
C GLU A 102 20.04 8.30 -1.52
N LYS A 103 20.38 8.20 -0.22
CA LYS A 103 21.78 8.05 0.24
C LYS A 103 22.43 6.79 -0.35
N ILE A 104 21.73 5.64 -0.31
CA ILE A 104 22.24 4.38 -0.86
C ILE A 104 22.43 4.50 -2.37
N LYS A 105 21.47 5.10 -3.08
CA LYS A 105 21.55 5.33 -4.52
C LYS A 105 22.78 6.18 -4.89
N LEU A 106 22.98 7.30 -4.20
CA LEU A 106 24.14 8.17 -4.44
C LEU A 106 25.48 7.45 -4.16
N ALA A 107 25.57 6.74 -3.04
CA ALA A 107 26.75 5.93 -2.71
C ALA A 107 27.03 4.86 -3.77
N THR A 108 25.98 4.17 -4.25
CA THR A 108 26.10 3.14 -5.29
C THR A 108 26.57 3.75 -6.63
N LEU A 109 26.04 4.91 -7.00
CA LEU A 109 26.46 5.61 -8.23
C LEU A 109 27.91 6.07 -8.14
N MET A 110 28.33 6.60 -7.01
CA MET A 110 29.74 6.99 -6.78
C MET A 110 30.67 5.77 -6.85
N MET A 111 30.30 4.69 -6.20
CA MET A 111 31.08 3.44 -6.24
C MET A 111 31.23 2.92 -7.67
N ARG A 112 30.13 2.84 -8.43
CA ARG A 112 30.15 2.39 -9.84
C ARG A 112 31.02 3.31 -10.71
N ARG A 113 30.93 4.61 -10.51
CA ARG A 113 31.77 5.59 -11.21
C ARG A 113 33.26 5.37 -10.92
N ASN A 114 33.61 5.22 -9.64
CA ASN A 114 35.01 4.96 -9.24
C ASN A 114 35.54 3.65 -9.81
N MET A 115 34.75 2.57 -9.77
CA MET A 115 35.12 1.29 -10.37
C MET A 115 35.32 1.40 -11.88
N HIS A 116 34.49 2.16 -12.57
CA HIS A 116 34.64 2.40 -14.01
C HIS A 116 35.96 3.11 -14.34
N TYR A 117 36.30 4.18 -13.61
CA TYR A 117 37.56 4.88 -13.79
C TYR A 117 38.78 4.01 -13.46
N TYR A 118 38.69 3.21 -12.40
CA TYR A 118 39.78 2.29 -12.02
C TYR A 118 40.04 1.24 -13.11
N ASN A 119 38.99 0.68 -13.67
CA ASN A 119 39.09 -0.31 -14.76
C ASN A 119 39.64 0.30 -16.06
N GLN A 120 39.34 1.57 -16.37
CA GLN A 120 39.93 2.26 -17.52
C GLN A 120 41.40 2.58 -17.31
N ALA A 121 41.80 2.99 -16.10
CA ALA A 121 43.19 3.28 -15.79
C ALA A 121 44.09 2.03 -15.80
N GLY A 122 43.54 0.84 -15.54
CA GLY A 122 44.25 -0.44 -15.60
C GLY A 122 44.41 -1.03 -17.00
N HIS A 123 43.77 -0.43 -18.01
CA HIS A 123 43.79 -0.87 -19.41
C HIS A 123 44.51 0.12 -20.34
N THR A 124 45.67 0.64 -19.93
CA THR A 124 46.59 1.25 -20.89
C THR A 124 47.36 0.11 -21.58
N PRO A 125 47.12 -0.17 -22.87
CA PRO A 125 48.00 -1.09 -23.61
C PRO A 125 49.38 -0.50 -23.73
N ARG A 126 50.38 -1.29 -23.39
CA ARG A 126 51.79 -1.03 -23.74
C ARG A 126 51.98 -1.12 -25.23
#